data_63cb580158cced5f954f795b71f9e7f7
#
_entry.id   63cb580158cced5f954f795b71f9e7f7
#
_cell.length_a   1.000
_cell.length_b   1.000
_cell.length_c   1.000
_cell.angle_alpha   90.00
_cell.angle_beta   90.00
_cell.angle_gamma   90.00
#
_symmetry.space_group_name_H-M   'P 1'
#
loop_
_entity.id
_entity.type
_entity.pdbx_description
1 polymer ?
#
loop_
_entity_poly.entity_id
_entity_poly.type
_entity_poly.pdbx_seq_one_letter_code
_entity_poly.pdbx_strand_id
1 'polypeptide(L)'
;MPKAIYTEIELPEIVRKANALANQLNFPLMPEGRAVGYQGPPSACIPQVGRLLQVLASGKPGGRIGEQGTGAGVGTAWLASGLCGGAYLISVEIDGVRAIEVAKLFSDYPNVEIRMGDWREVMSSNEPYDLLFMDAMSGGDLVPSKWDEIVELVKIGGQIIMDDLTPVELWPSDWDEMIDAKREFAFANHRVFGTEVRTTPTTSALIVTRIR
;
A
#
# COMPACT_ATOMS: atom_id res chain seq x y z
N MET A 1 -20.93 21.44 16.95
CA MET A 1 -19.53 21.28 16.63
C MET A 1 -19.34 21.71 15.18
N PRO A 2 -18.29 22.48 14.82
CA PRO A 2 -18.04 22.77 13.41
C PRO A 2 -17.86 21.41 12.70
N LYS A 3 -18.54 21.19 11.57
CA LYS A 3 -18.27 20.06 10.68
C LYS A 3 -16.77 20.10 10.38
N ALA A 4 -16.07 19.01 10.67
CA ALA A 4 -14.66 18.94 10.37
C ALA A 4 -14.45 19.20 8.87
N ILE A 5 -13.72 20.24 8.54
CA ILE A 5 -13.38 20.67 7.17
C ILE A 5 -12.61 19.55 6.40
N TYR A 6 -12.35 18.42 7.06
CA TYR A 6 -11.47 17.34 6.61
C TYR A 6 -12.17 16.02 6.28
N THR A 7 -13.52 15.99 6.24
CA THR A 7 -14.28 14.73 6.13
C THR A 7 -14.51 14.24 4.71
N GLU A 8 -14.34 15.08 3.69
CA GLU A 8 -14.50 14.68 2.29
C GLU A 8 -13.15 14.71 1.58
N ILE A 9 -12.61 13.53 1.29
CA ILE A 9 -11.43 13.40 0.43
C ILE A 9 -11.91 13.47 -1.03
N GLU A 10 -11.52 14.54 -1.72
CA GLU A 10 -11.75 14.63 -3.15
C GLU A 10 -10.95 13.53 -3.87
N LEU A 11 -11.65 12.68 -4.64
CA LEU A 11 -11.03 11.59 -5.37
C LEU A 11 -10.46 12.12 -6.70
N PRO A 12 -9.17 11.89 -6.98
CA PRO A 12 -8.61 12.12 -8.32
C PRO A 12 -9.39 11.35 -9.39
N GLU A 13 -9.40 11.85 -10.62
CA GLU A 13 -10.15 11.22 -11.72
C GLU A 13 -9.73 9.77 -11.95
N ILE A 14 -8.42 9.49 -11.92
CA ILE A 14 -7.91 8.12 -12.09
C ILE A 14 -8.37 7.18 -10.97
N VAL A 15 -8.51 7.68 -9.73
CA VAL A 15 -9.04 6.89 -8.61
C VAL A 15 -10.53 6.58 -8.81
N ARG A 16 -11.32 7.53 -9.32
CA ARG A 16 -12.72 7.26 -9.68
C ARG A 16 -12.84 6.19 -10.77
N LYS A 17 -11.96 6.22 -11.77
CA LYS A 17 -11.89 5.19 -12.82
C LYS A 17 -11.48 3.82 -12.25
N ALA A 18 -10.49 3.77 -11.34
CA ALA A 18 -10.07 2.54 -10.67
C ALA A 18 -11.19 1.95 -9.79
N ASN A 19 -11.93 2.78 -9.05
CA ASN A 19 -13.10 2.34 -8.28
C ASN A 19 -14.19 1.75 -9.19
N ALA A 20 -14.43 2.34 -10.35
CA ALA A 20 -15.38 1.79 -11.33
C ALA A 20 -14.90 0.43 -11.87
N LEU A 21 -13.61 0.28 -12.18
CA LEU A 21 -13.02 -0.99 -12.58
C LEU A 21 -13.10 -2.04 -11.45
N ALA A 22 -12.85 -1.66 -10.20
CA ALA A 22 -12.98 -2.55 -9.05
C ALA A 22 -14.39 -3.14 -8.95
N ASN A 23 -15.43 -2.30 -9.14
CA ASN A 23 -16.82 -2.76 -9.19
C ASN A 23 -17.07 -3.74 -10.35
N GLN A 24 -16.51 -3.48 -11.54
CA GLN A 24 -16.63 -4.38 -12.70
C GLN A 24 -15.95 -5.74 -12.47
N LEU A 25 -14.82 -5.73 -11.76
CA LEU A 25 -14.08 -6.94 -11.40
C LEU A 25 -14.62 -7.64 -10.14
N ASN A 26 -15.69 -7.14 -9.55
CA ASN A 26 -16.20 -7.58 -8.25
C ASN A 26 -15.13 -7.57 -7.14
N PHE A 27 -14.20 -6.63 -7.22
CA PHE A 27 -13.17 -6.45 -6.20
C PHE A 27 -13.72 -5.51 -5.11
N PRO A 28 -13.71 -5.94 -3.82
CA PRO A 28 -14.35 -5.16 -2.77
C PRO A 28 -13.75 -3.76 -2.59
N LEU A 29 -14.59 -2.76 -2.40
CA LEU A 29 -14.23 -1.42 -1.97
C LEU A 29 -14.59 -1.24 -0.49
N MET A 30 -13.71 -0.62 0.27
CA MET A 30 -13.91 -0.33 1.69
C MET A 30 -13.92 1.20 1.88
N PRO A 31 -15.07 1.88 1.69
CA PRO A 31 -15.11 3.35 1.62
C PRO A 31 -14.84 4.06 2.95
N GLU A 32 -15.16 3.45 4.09
CA GLU A 32 -15.10 4.08 5.42
C GLU A 32 -14.19 3.37 6.42
N GLY A 33 -13.28 2.56 5.91
CA GLY A 33 -12.39 1.77 6.73
C GLY A 33 -12.92 0.36 7.02
N ARG A 34 -12.03 -0.48 7.49
CA ARG A 34 -12.37 -1.86 7.85
C ARG A 34 -13.05 -1.91 9.21
N ALA A 35 -13.95 -2.84 9.37
CA ALA A 35 -14.40 -3.22 10.70
C ALA A 35 -13.21 -3.76 11.52
N VAL A 36 -13.22 -3.49 12.83
CA VAL A 36 -12.24 -4.07 13.75
C VAL A 36 -12.22 -5.59 13.59
N GLY A 37 -11.01 -6.16 13.44
CA GLY A 37 -10.85 -7.60 13.27
C GLY A 37 -11.32 -8.16 11.92
N TYR A 38 -11.36 -7.35 10.87
CA TYR A 38 -11.76 -7.81 9.53
C TYR A 38 -10.88 -8.97 9.03
N GLN A 39 -11.53 -10.08 8.71
CA GLN A 39 -10.93 -11.31 8.18
C GLN A 39 -11.50 -11.67 6.78
N GLY A 40 -12.07 -10.69 6.10
CA GLY A 40 -12.67 -10.89 4.77
C GLY A 40 -11.64 -10.98 3.64
N PRO A 41 -12.12 -11.10 2.39
CA PRO A 41 -11.25 -11.15 1.23
C PRO A 41 -10.43 -9.86 1.08
N PRO A 42 -9.31 -9.89 0.30
CA PRO A 42 -8.60 -8.68 -0.07
C PRO A 42 -9.54 -7.61 -0.62
N SER A 43 -9.29 -6.38 -0.27
CA SER A 43 -10.12 -5.23 -0.67
C SER A 43 -9.22 -4.06 -1.05
N ALA A 44 -9.76 -3.12 -1.84
CA ALA A 44 -9.03 -1.91 -2.18
C ALA A 44 -8.76 -1.06 -0.93
N CYS A 45 -7.66 -0.32 -0.93
CA CYS A 45 -7.32 0.59 0.16
C CYS A 45 -8.40 1.68 0.32
N ILE A 46 -8.64 2.08 1.57
CA ILE A 46 -9.60 3.14 1.90
C ILE A 46 -9.10 4.51 1.43
N PRO A 47 -9.98 5.51 1.19
CA PRO A 47 -9.58 6.83 0.72
C PRO A 47 -8.54 7.54 1.61
N GLN A 48 -8.57 7.31 2.93
CA GLN A 48 -7.62 7.88 3.88
C GLN A 48 -6.20 7.33 3.69
N VAL A 49 -6.07 6.01 3.47
CA VAL A 49 -4.80 5.38 3.09
C VAL A 49 -4.37 5.87 1.70
N GLY A 50 -5.29 5.90 0.75
CA GLY A 50 -5.01 6.42 -0.59
C GLY A 50 -4.44 7.85 -0.56
N ARG A 51 -5.02 8.74 0.25
CA ARG A 51 -4.49 10.11 0.43
C ARG A 51 -3.09 10.10 1.05
N LEU A 52 -2.83 9.22 2.02
CA LEU A 52 -1.48 9.04 2.56
C LEU A 52 -0.49 8.62 1.48
N LEU A 53 -0.84 7.64 0.65
CA LEU A 53 -0.02 7.17 -0.47
C LEU A 53 0.27 8.30 -1.47
N GLN A 54 -0.76 9.08 -1.85
CA GLN A 54 -0.61 10.23 -2.74
C GLN A 54 0.39 11.26 -2.19
N VAL A 55 0.27 11.62 -0.91
CA VAL A 55 1.16 12.59 -0.25
C VAL A 55 2.59 12.06 -0.21
N LEU A 56 2.78 10.80 0.16
CA LEU A 56 4.12 10.20 0.23
C LEU A 56 4.76 10.08 -1.16
N ALA A 57 3.99 9.71 -2.18
CA ALA A 57 4.46 9.65 -3.57
C ALA A 57 4.87 11.05 -4.08
N SER A 58 4.10 12.09 -3.75
CA SER A 58 4.44 13.48 -4.16
C SER A 58 5.72 14.00 -3.50
N GLY A 59 6.11 13.42 -2.37
CA GLY A 59 7.39 13.70 -1.70
C GLY A 59 8.61 13.02 -2.35
N LYS A 60 8.45 12.30 -3.46
CA LYS A 60 9.51 11.56 -4.16
C LYS A 60 9.66 12.02 -5.62
N PRO A 61 9.97 13.30 -5.89
CA PRO A 61 10.14 13.79 -7.26
C PRO A 61 11.27 13.03 -7.97
N GLY A 62 10.99 12.51 -9.17
CA GLY A 62 11.93 11.69 -9.93
C GLY A 62 12.22 10.32 -9.34
N GLY A 63 11.56 9.95 -8.23
CA GLY A 63 11.79 8.71 -7.50
C GLY A 63 11.14 7.50 -8.17
N ARG A 64 11.61 6.33 -7.77
CA ARG A 64 11.03 5.04 -8.14
C ARG A 64 10.06 4.61 -7.04
N ILE A 65 8.82 4.36 -7.41
CA ILE A 65 7.75 3.94 -6.51
C ILE A 65 7.33 2.52 -6.87
N GLY A 66 7.11 1.69 -5.87
CA GLY A 66 6.65 0.31 -6.02
C GLY A 66 5.33 0.07 -5.31
N GLU A 67 4.54 -0.85 -5.84
CA GLU A 67 3.35 -1.39 -5.19
C GLU A 67 3.35 -2.91 -5.33
N GLN A 68 3.21 -3.61 -4.21
CA GLN A 68 3.07 -5.04 -4.14
C GLN A 68 1.59 -5.35 -3.88
N GLY A 69 0.91 -5.93 -4.88
CA GLY A 69 -0.53 -6.18 -4.85
C GLY A 69 -1.33 -5.05 -5.51
N THR A 70 -1.40 -5.06 -6.86
CA THR A 70 -2.18 -4.08 -7.63
C THR A 70 -3.69 -4.16 -7.32
N GLY A 71 -4.22 -5.37 -7.08
CA GLY A 71 -5.65 -5.59 -6.92
C GLY A 71 -6.43 -5.08 -8.14
N ALA A 72 -7.40 -4.21 -7.91
CA ALA A 72 -8.16 -3.54 -8.97
C ALA A 72 -7.58 -2.15 -9.35
N GLY A 73 -6.36 -1.85 -8.93
CA GLY A 73 -5.64 -0.62 -9.30
C GLY A 73 -6.00 0.62 -8.48
N VAL A 74 -6.72 0.48 -7.37
CA VAL A 74 -7.11 1.65 -6.55
C VAL A 74 -5.91 2.26 -5.84
N GLY A 75 -5.06 1.43 -5.19
CA GLY A 75 -3.80 1.87 -4.58
C GLY A 75 -2.87 2.47 -5.64
N THR A 76 -2.72 1.76 -6.78
CA THR A 76 -1.97 2.24 -7.94
C THR A 76 -2.44 3.64 -8.38
N ALA A 77 -3.75 3.87 -8.46
CA ALA A 77 -4.33 5.14 -8.88
C ALA A 77 -4.01 6.28 -7.89
N TRP A 78 -4.04 6.00 -6.60
CA TRP A 78 -3.64 6.97 -5.59
C TRP A 78 -2.16 7.31 -5.68
N LEU A 79 -1.28 6.31 -5.79
CA LEU A 79 0.15 6.52 -5.99
C LEU A 79 0.42 7.32 -7.28
N ALA A 80 -0.20 6.92 -8.39
CA ALA A 80 -0.08 7.58 -9.69
C ALA A 80 -0.51 9.05 -9.65
N SER A 81 -1.57 9.37 -8.89
CA SER A 81 -2.06 10.75 -8.74
C SER A 81 -1.11 11.65 -7.94
N GLY A 82 -0.13 11.07 -7.23
CA GLY A 82 0.91 11.78 -6.48
C GLY A 82 2.23 11.89 -7.24
N LEU A 83 2.41 11.22 -8.38
CA LEU A 83 3.68 11.23 -9.11
C LEU A 83 4.04 12.64 -9.61
N CYS A 84 5.26 13.04 -9.41
CA CYS A 84 5.77 14.33 -9.87
C CYS A 84 7.25 14.26 -10.26
N GLY A 85 7.74 15.28 -10.97
CA GLY A 85 9.15 15.44 -11.28
C GLY A 85 9.78 14.28 -12.06
N GLY A 86 8.98 13.53 -12.83
CA GLY A 86 9.46 12.36 -13.58
C GLY A 86 9.52 11.08 -12.74
N ALA A 87 8.84 11.02 -11.58
CA ALA A 87 8.72 9.82 -10.78
C ALA A 87 8.01 8.69 -11.57
N TYR A 88 8.40 7.45 -11.28
CA TYR A 88 7.93 6.26 -11.98
C TYR A 88 7.38 5.23 -11.01
N LEU A 89 6.22 4.63 -11.34
CA LEU A 89 5.52 3.63 -10.55
C LEU A 89 5.53 2.27 -11.24
N ILE A 90 5.94 1.23 -10.50
CA ILE A 90 5.77 -0.17 -10.87
C ILE A 90 4.81 -0.81 -9.88
N SER A 91 3.69 -1.35 -10.35
CA SER A 91 2.75 -2.13 -9.56
C SER A 91 2.72 -3.58 -10.03
N VAL A 92 2.72 -4.53 -9.09
CA VAL A 92 2.84 -5.96 -9.38
C VAL A 92 1.59 -6.72 -8.95
N GLU A 93 1.03 -7.50 -9.88
CA GLU A 93 -0.17 -8.32 -9.65
C GLU A 93 0.06 -9.76 -10.13
N ILE A 94 -0.31 -10.71 -9.27
CA ILE A 94 -0.19 -12.15 -9.60
C ILE A 94 -1.36 -12.65 -10.43
N ASP A 95 -2.53 -12.04 -10.29
CA ASP A 95 -3.73 -12.40 -11.06
C ASP A 95 -3.67 -11.76 -12.45
N GLY A 96 -3.58 -12.63 -13.47
CA GLY A 96 -3.42 -12.17 -14.86
C GLY A 96 -4.62 -11.37 -15.38
N VAL A 97 -5.83 -11.63 -14.91
CA VAL A 97 -7.03 -10.88 -15.35
C VAL A 97 -6.97 -9.46 -14.81
N ARG A 98 -6.70 -9.31 -13.50
CA ARG A 98 -6.56 -8.00 -12.88
C ARG A 98 -5.39 -7.23 -13.48
N ALA A 99 -4.22 -7.86 -13.63
CA ALA A 99 -3.06 -7.21 -14.24
C ALA A 99 -3.35 -6.62 -15.61
N ILE A 100 -4.03 -7.39 -16.49
CA ILE A 100 -4.40 -6.94 -17.84
C ILE A 100 -5.40 -5.77 -17.80
N GLU A 101 -6.46 -5.87 -17.00
CA GLU A 101 -7.50 -4.84 -16.96
C GLU A 101 -6.97 -3.54 -16.33
N VAL A 102 -6.13 -3.64 -15.29
CA VAL A 102 -5.50 -2.46 -14.70
C VAL A 102 -4.45 -1.86 -15.65
N ALA A 103 -3.68 -2.67 -16.37
CA ALA A 103 -2.75 -2.14 -17.38
C ALA A 103 -3.47 -1.34 -18.48
N LYS A 104 -4.68 -1.77 -18.90
CA LYS A 104 -5.51 -0.98 -19.83
C LYS A 104 -5.93 0.36 -19.24
N LEU A 105 -6.30 0.38 -17.95
CA LEU A 105 -6.69 1.61 -17.26
C LEU A 105 -5.56 2.65 -17.25
N PHE A 106 -4.31 2.19 -17.15
CA PHE A 106 -3.12 3.05 -17.11
C PHE A 106 -2.40 3.21 -18.46
N SER A 107 -2.99 2.79 -19.57
CA SER A 107 -2.36 2.86 -20.91
C SER A 107 -1.90 4.27 -21.31
N ASP A 108 -2.58 5.32 -20.85
CA ASP A 108 -2.25 6.71 -21.12
C ASP A 108 -1.29 7.33 -20.07
N TYR A 109 -0.78 6.53 -19.13
CA TYR A 109 0.13 6.96 -18.07
C TYR A 109 1.54 6.38 -18.29
N PRO A 110 2.42 7.05 -19.06
CA PRO A 110 3.70 6.49 -19.49
C PRO A 110 4.68 6.25 -18.34
N ASN A 111 4.42 6.79 -17.17
CA ASN A 111 5.21 6.63 -15.95
C ASN A 111 4.58 5.64 -14.95
N VAL A 112 3.60 4.86 -15.36
CA VAL A 112 2.98 3.79 -14.58
C VAL A 112 3.07 2.49 -15.36
N GLU A 113 3.65 1.47 -14.74
CA GLU A 113 3.79 0.13 -15.31
C GLU A 113 3.12 -0.90 -14.41
N ILE A 114 2.24 -1.71 -14.98
CA ILE A 114 1.63 -2.86 -14.30
C ILE A 114 2.34 -4.12 -14.78
N ARG A 115 2.92 -4.87 -13.85
CA ARG A 115 3.63 -6.12 -14.13
C ARG A 115 2.88 -7.31 -13.54
N MET A 116 2.64 -8.31 -14.39
CA MET A 116 2.10 -9.59 -13.95
C MET A 116 3.22 -10.48 -13.43
N GLY A 117 3.05 -11.07 -12.24
CA GLY A 117 3.99 -12.03 -11.69
C GLY A 117 4.01 -12.08 -10.16
N ASP A 118 4.87 -12.94 -9.61
CA ASP A 118 5.18 -12.92 -8.18
C ASP A 118 6.03 -11.67 -7.87
N TRP A 119 5.61 -10.91 -6.87
CA TRP A 119 6.28 -9.67 -6.49
C TRP A 119 7.75 -9.90 -6.07
N ARG A 120 8.07 -11.07 -5.49
CA ARG A 120 9.43 -11.40 -5.07
C ARG A 120 10.38 -11.44 -6.25
N GLU A 121 9.93 -12.07 -7.35
CA GLU A 121 10.73 -12.17 -8.58
C GLU A 121 10.77 -10.84 -9.32
N VAL A 122 9.61 -10.20 -9.48
CA VAL A 122 9.48 -8.98 -10.26
C VAL A 122 10.17 -7.81 -9.57
N MET A 123 9.97 -7.61 -8.27
CA MET A 123 10.51 -6.45 -7.55
C MET A 123 12.00 -6.57 -7.26
N SER A 124 12.49 -7.78 -6.91
CA SER A 124 13.92 -8.00 -6.66
C SER A 124 14.80 -7.84 -7.90
N SER A 125 14.23 -7.98 -9.09
CA SER A 125 14.94 -7.76 -10.35
C SER A 125 15.11 -6.28 -10.72
N ASN A 126 14.52 -5.37 -9.94
CA ASN A 126 14.58 -3.93 -10.19
C ASN A 126 15.59 -3.26 -9.23
N GLU A 127 15.97 -2.01 -9.59
CA GLU A 127 16.68 -1.15 -8.65
C GLU A 127 15.77 -0.83 -7.44
N PRO A 128 16.34 -0.65 -6.23
CA PRO A 128 15.56 -0.37 -5.03
C PRO A 128 14.68 0.88 -5.16
N TYR A 129 13.52 0.84 -4.48
CA TYR A 129 12.50 1.86 -4.52
C TYR A 129 12.78 2.99 -3.52
N ASP A 130 12.29 4.20 -3.81
CA ASP A 130 12.25 5.33 -2.90
C ASP A 130 11.01 5.26 -1.97
N LEU A 131 9.93 4.66 -2.47
CA LEU A 131 8.70 4.38 -1.75
C LEU A 131 8.14 3.03 -2.23
N LEU A 132 7.74 2.18 -1.30
CA LEU A 132 7.13 0.88 -1.58
C LEU A 132 5.84 0.73 -0.77
N PHE A 133 4.72 0.51 -1.42
CA PHE A 133 3.47 0.12 -0.78
C PHE A 133 3.32 -1.41 -0.83
N MET A 134 3.15 -2.03 0.32
CA MET A 134 3.03 -3.49 0.47
C MET A 134 1.62 -3.84 0.95
N ASP A 135 0.71 -4.06 0.00
CA ASP A 135 -0.72 -4.26 0.24
C ASP A 135 -1.11 -5.75 0.39
N ALA A 136 -0.41 -6.65 -0.29
CA ALA A 136 -0.78 -8.07 -0.35
C ALA A 136 0.18 -8.99 0.44
N MET A 137 0.69 -8.54 1.59
CA MET A 137 1.58 -9.33 2.44
C MET A 137 0.82 -10.34 3.30
N SER A 138 1.30 -11.56 3.31
CA SER A 138 0.89 -12.58 4.28
C SER A 138 1.83 -12.60 5.49
N GLY A 139 1.38 -13.14 6.64
CA GLY A 139 2.25 -13.33 7.81
C GLY A 139 3.48 -14.18 7.52
N GLY A 140 3.40 -15.11 6.55
CA GLY A 140 4.54 -15.92 6.10
C GLY A 140 5.59 -15.15 5.28
N ASP A 141 5.28 -13.95 4.82
CA ASP A 141 6.23 -13.06 4.13
C ASP A 141 7.04 -12.23 5.10
N LEU A 142 6.49 -11.91 6.26
CA LEU A 142 7.07 -11.02 7.27
C LEU A 142 7.78 -11.77 8.42
N VAL A 143 8.17 -13.02 8.23
CA VAL A 143 8.98 -13.73 9.23
C VAL A 143 10.39 -13.14 9.33
N PRO A 144 11.02 -13.10 10.53
CA PRO A 144 12.33 -12.46 10.72
C PRO A 144 13.43 -12.91 9.76
N SER A 145 13.41 -14.17 9.32
CA SER A 145 14.36 -14.71 8.35
C SER A 145 14.27 -14.12 6.94
N LYS A 146 13.17 -13.42 6.62
CA LYS A 146 12.94 -12.78 5.31
C LYS A 146 12.97 -11.25 5.36
N TRP A 147 13.17 -10.65 6.53
CA TRP A 147 13.15 -9.20 6.66
C TRP A 147 14.18 -8.49 5.78
N ASP A 148 15.37 -9.08 5.63
CA ASP A 148 16.42 -8.50 4.79
C ASP A 148 15.98 -8.41 3.32
N GLU A 149 15.29 -9.42 2.80
CA GLU A 149 14.77 -9.42 1.43
C GLU A 149 13.81 -8.23 1.20
N ILE A 150 12.95 -7.95 2.18
CA ILE A 150 12.00 -6.83 2.11
C ILE A 150 12.71 -5.48 2.26
N VAL A 151 13.64 -5.37 3.21
CA VAL A 151 14.40 -4.14 3.45
C VAL A 151 15.23 -3.76 2.22
N GLU A 152 15.81 -4.74 1.53
CA GLU A 152 16.62 -4.51 0.33
C GLU A 152 15.80 -4.00 -0.87
N LEU A 153 14.48 -4.15 -0.88
CA LEU A 153 13.61 -3.58 -1.92
C LEU A 153 13.60 -2.05 -1.91
N VAL A 154 13.95 -1.41 -0.81
CA VAL A 154 13.99 0.06 -0.75
C VAL A 154 15.41 0.58 -0.52
N LYS A 155 15.69 1.78 -1.02
CA LYS A 155 16.96 2.48 -0.80
C LYS A 155 17.15 2.81 0.70
N ILE A 156 18.37 3.08 1.12
CA ILE A 156 18.59 3.74 2.43
C ILE A 156 17.88 5.09 2.39
N GLY A 157 17.04 5.38 3.39
CA GLY A 157 16.11 6.53 3.42
C GLY A 157 14.82 6.29 2.65
N GLY A 158 14.69 5.19 1.90
CA GLY A 158 13.45 4.76 1.26
C GLY A 158 12.42 4.29 2.28
N GLN A 159 11.15 4.35 1.92
CA GLN A 159 10.04 4.08 2.82
C GLN A 159 9.21 2.89 2.34
N ILE A 160 8.75 2.08 3.30
CA ILE A 160 7.78 1.00 3.11
C ILE A 160 6.50 1.40 3.84
N ILE A 161 5.37 1.28 3.17
CA ILE A 161 4.04 1.52 3.74
C ILE A 161 3.31 0.18 3.80
N MET A 162 2.72 -0.11 4.96
CA MET A 162 1.86 -1.27 5.17
C MET A 162 0.58 -0.77 5.83
N ASP A 163 -0.56 -1.08 5.27
CA ASP A 163 -1.85 -0.71 5.83
C ASP A 163 -2.60 -1.90 6.43
N ASP A 164 -3.91 -1.75 6.59
CA ASP A 164 -4.80 -2.80 7.09
C ASP A 164 -4.51 -3.24 8.53
N LEU A 165 -4.05 -2.33 9.38
CA LEU A 165 -3.88 -2.62 10.79
C LEU A 165 -5.09 -2.16 11.61
N THR A 166 -5.49 -3.02 12.55
CA THR A 166 -6.38 -2.63 13.64
C THR A 166 -5.52 -2.08 14.79
N PRO A 167 -5.79 -0.86 15.27
CA PRO A 167 -5.09 -0.33 16.42
C PRO A 167 -5.15 -1.25 17.64
N VAL A 168 -4.03 -1.40 18.37
CA VAL A 168 -3.91 -2.39 19.46
C VAL A 168 -4.99 -2.23 20.54
N GLU A 169 -5.37 -1.00 20.87
CA GLU A 169 -6.43 -0.72 21.84
C GLU A 169 -7.84 -1.13 21.38
N LEU A 170 -7.99 -1.51 20.13
CA LEU A 170 -9.25 -2.04 19.56
C LEU A 170 -9.18 -3.53 19.27
N TRP A 171 -8.11 -4.21 19.67
CA TRP A 171 -8.00 -5.63 19.45
C TRP A 171 -9.07 -6.39 20.22
N PRO A 172 -9.70 -7.40 19.61
CA PRO A 172 -10.51 -8.36 20.34
C PRO A 172 -9.67 -9.09 21.39
N SER A 173 -10.28 -9.51 22.48
CA SER A 173 -9.58 -10.16 23.62
C SER A 173 -8.89 -11.47 23.25
N ASP A 174 -9.31 -12.13 22.18
CA ASP A 174 -8.67 -13.33 21.63
C ASP A 174 -7.38 -13.04 20.82
N TRP A 175 -7.05 -11.74 20.63
CA TRP A 175 -5.83 -11.29 19.97
C TRP A 175 -4.73 -10.84 20.96
N ASP A 176 -4.99 -10.83 22.25
CA ASP A 176 -4.04 -10.30 23.27
C ASP A 176 -2.65 -10.96 23.22
N GLU A 177 -2.57 -12.22 22.78
CA GLU A 177 -1.30 -12.95 22.62
C GLU A 177 -0.82 -13.02 21.15
N MET A 178 -1.50 -12.35 20.21
CA MET A 178 -1.15 -12.39 18.80
C MET A 178 0.07 -11.52 18.49
N ILE A 179 1.03 -12.10 17.77
CA ILE A 179 2.13 -11.33 17.20
C ILE A 179 1.69 -10.77 15.86
N ASP A 180 1.59 -9.45 15.76
CA ASP A 180 1.37 -8.77 14.48
C ASP A 180 2.70 -8.67 13.74
N ALA A 181 2.84 -9.47 12.69
CA ALA A 181 4.09 -9.55 11.92
C ALA A 181 4.48 -8.21 11.25
N LYS A 182 3.51 -7.35 10.88
CA LYS A 182 3.80 -6.02 10.32
C LYS A 182 4.41 -5.11 11.38
N ARG A 183 3.88 -5.13 12.60
CA ARG A 183 4.44 -4.36 13.73
C ARG A 183 5.78 -4.91 14.17
N GLU A 184 5.92 -6.24 14.24
CA GLU A 184 7.19 -6.85 14.58
C GLU A 184 8.29 -6.45 13.58
N PHE A 185 8.01 -6.50 12.28
CA PHE A 185 8.91 -6.00 11.25
C PHE A 185 9.27 -4.51 11.46
N ALA A 186 8.29 -3.67 11.73
CA ALA A 186 8.48 -2.23 11.84
C ALA A 186 9.25 -1.80 13.11
N PHE A 187 9.08 -2.52 14.22
CA PHE A 187 9.57 -2.08 15.53
C PHE A 187 10.71 -2.93 16.12
N ALA A 188 10.86 -4.19 15.68
CA ALA A 188 11.93 -5.07 16.14
C ALA A 188 13.10 -5.20 15.15
N ASN A 189 12.92 -4.80 13.87
CA ASN A 189 13.97 -4.85 12.89
C ASN A 189 14.95 -3.68 13.06
N HIS A 190 16.22 -3.99 13.38
CA HIS A 190 17.27 -3.00 13.60
C HIS A 190 17.73 -2.23 12.34
N ARG A 191 17.28 -2.62 11.15
CA ARG A 191 17.62 -1.96 9.86
C ARG A 191 16.64 -0.87 9.47
N VAL A 192 15.57 -0.70 10.22
CA VAL A 192 14.51 0.27 9.92
C VAL A 192 14.11 1.09 11.13
N PHE A 193 13.48 2.23 10.89
CA PHE A 193 12.66 2.95 11.86
C PHE A 193 11.22 2.94 11.39
N GLY A 194 10.31 2.52 12.25
CA GLY A 194 8.89 2.46 11.98
C GLY A 194 8.07 3.39 12.86
N THR A 195 6.93 3.82 12.35
CA THR A 195 5.87 4.48 13.11
C THR A 195 4.51 4.01 12.62
N GLU A 196 3.54 3.95 13.53
CA GLU A 196 2.15 3.67 13.20
C GLU A 196 1.34 4.97 13.20
N VAL A 197 0.58 5.21 12.15
CA VAL A 197 -0.28 6.38 11.99
C VAL A 197 -1.74 5.97 11.87
N ARG A 198 -2.62 6.65 12.61
CA ARG A 198 -4.05 6.47 12.48
C ARG A 198 -4.53 7.03 11.17
N THR A 199 -5.17 6.19 10.35
CA THR A 199 -5.81 6.60 9.10
C THR A 199 -7.29 6.86 9.30
N THR A 200 -7.94 6.11 10.20
CA THR A 200 -9.32 6.32 10.68
C THR A 200 -9.38 6.02 12.19
N PRO A 201 -10.52 6.21 12.86
CA PRO A 201 -10.68 5.76 14.24
C PRO A 201 -10.43 4.26 14.47
N THR A 202 -10.62 3.42 13.44
CA THR A 202 -10.56 1.96 13.55
C THR A 202 -9.45 1.31 12.72
N THR A 203 -8.69 2.09 11.97
CA THR A 203 -7.61 1.58 11.11
C THR A 203 -6.35 2.41 11.25
N SER A 204 -5.22 1.79 11.02
CA SER A 204 -3.91 2.43 10.97
C SER A 204 -3.03 1.86 9.86
N ALA A 205 -1.95 2.57 9.57
CA ALA A 205 -0.92 2.17 8.64
C ALA A 205 0.46 2.35 9.28
N LEU A 206 1.42 1.54 8.87
CA LEU A 206 2.83 1.68 9.23
C LEU A 206 3.57 2.44 8.15
N ILE A 207 4.42 3.36 8.57
CA ILE A 207 5.43 4.00 7.75
C ILE A 207 6.79 3.55 8.29
N VAL A 208 7.55 2.84 7.47
CA VAL A 208 8.82 2.25 7.83
C VAL A 208 9.91 2.82 6.93
N THR A 209 11.01 3.32 7.50
CA THR A 209 12.13 3.87 6.74
C THR A 209 13.37 3.01 6.92
N ARG A 210 13.99 2.57 5.81
CA ARG A 210 15.28 1.88 5.85
C ARG A 210 16.38 2.83 6.28
N ILE A 211 17.19 2.43 7.27
CA ILE A 211 18.30 3.23 7.82
C ILE A 211 19.68 2.63 7.55
N ARG A 212 19.75 1.36 7.14
CA ARG A 212 21.01 0.64 6.79
C ARG A 212 20.75 -0.66 6.03
#